data_af3f09bc3a6e990af8438c5352faa122
#
_entry.id   af3f09bc3a6e990af8438c5352faa122
#
_cell.length_a   1.000
_cell.length_b   1.000
_cell.length_c   1.000
_cell.angle_alpha   90.00
_cell.angle_beta   90.00
_cell.angle_gamma   90.00
#
_symmetry.space_group_name_H-M   'P 1'
#
loop_
_entity.id
_entity.type
_entity.pdbx_description
1 polymer ?
#
loop_
_entity_poly.entity_id
_entity_poly.type
_entity_poly.pdbx_seq_one_letter_code
_entity_poly.pdbx_strand_id
1 'polypeptide(L)'
;MKVIYSDGSIGEAAESEELEIIRHTAAHIMAQAVKRLFPQAKFAFGPATENGFYYEVDLGESKLSDSDLENIENEMKKIKKENLKITPYVLTKDEAIKFMESKGETYKVQHINDLTDVDTISFYEQGEYTDMCRGPHLCYTKELKAFKIMSVSGAYFKNDRNNKMLTRINGTAFKTKEELENYLVMLEEAEKRDHRKIGREMGLFQMNEEAPGFPFFLPNGMKLRNALIDYWRDIHTRDGYVEVSTPMIMNRHLWETSGHWDHYKDNMYSTMIDDDVYCIKPMNCPGGVLVYKNEPHSYRELPMRIGELGLVHRHELRGALHGLFRVRCFTQDDAHIFMRREQITDEIIGVVNLINEVYTKFGFKYFIELSTRPEDSMGSDEDWEAATNGLINALNILGLSYTINEGDGAFYGPKIDFHLQDSLGRTWQCGTIQLDFQMPLNFNLEYKDENDEKQRPIMIHRVCFGSIERFIGILTEHYAGKFPVWLAPIQAKVLLVSEKFKEYGNKVYEELKKAKIRCALDDRNEKVGYLIRQAQVVERVPYMLVIGQREMENEAVSVRCRDTGETTTMSLQEFVDKIKKENSDRV
;
A
#
# COMPACT_ATOMS: atom_id res chain seq x y z
N MET A 1 9.98 13.79 27.75
CA MET A 1 8.90 13.27 28.65
C MET A 1 9.54 12.37 29.73
N LYS A 2 9.17 12.56 31.04
CA LYS A 2 9.71 11.72 32.12
C LYS A 2 9.14 10.31 32.08
N VAL A 3 10.01 9.32 32.24
CA VAL A 3 9.66 7.88 32.21
C VAL A 3 10.37 7.14 33.32
N ILE A 4 9.81 5.99 33.73
CA ILE A 4 10.38 5.10 34.71
C ILE A 4 10.88 3.81 34.07
N TYR A 5 12.13 3.47 34.30
CA TYR A 5 12.80 2.26 33.78
C TYR A 5 12.65 1.08 34.76
N SER A 6 12.96 -0.12 34.29
CA SER A 6 12.84 -1.36 35.06
C SER A 6 13.73 -1.42 36.31
N ASP A 7 14.80 -0.67 36.35
CA ASP A 7 15.70 -0.53 37.54
C ASP A 7 15.18 0.50 38.55
N GLY A 8 14.05 1.14 38.31
CA GLY A 8 13.45 2.17 39.14
C GLY A 8 14.01 3.57 38.91
N SER A 9 14.97 3.75 38.02
CA SER A 9 15.46 5.08 37.62
C SER A 9 14.41 5.86 36.84
N ILE A 10 14.44 7.19 37.01
CA ILE A 10 13.58 8.11 36.23
C ILE A 10 14.49 8.90 35.31
N GLY A 11 14.19 8.84 34.02
CA GLY A 11 14.91 9.56 32.96
C GLY A 11 13.98 10.32 32.04
N GLU A 12 14.54 10.91 31.00
CA GLU A 12 13.76 11.51 29.90
C GLU A 12 13.83 10.60 28.67
N ALA A 13 12.67 10.27 28.09
CA ALA A 13 12.59 9.52 26.87
C ALA A 13 13.06 10.37 25.67
N ALA A 14 13.68 9.74 24.68
CA ALA A 14 13.92 10.36 23.39
C ALA A 14 12.58 10.70 22.71
N GLU A 15 12.54 11.76 21.93
CA GLU A 15 11.30 12.22 21.29
C GLU A 15 10.68 11.15 20.36
N SER A 16 11.53 10.34 19.72
CA SER A 16 11.14 9.21 18.87
C SER A 16 10.47 8.06 19.63
N GLU A 17 10.78 7.88 20.92
CA GLU A 17 10.26 6.78 21.75
C GLU A 17 9.00 7.16 22.55
N GLU A 18 8.69 8.46 22.65
CA GLU A 18 7.63 8.96 23.52
C GLU A 18 6.25 8.36 23.21
N LEU A 19 5.89 8.22 21.94
CA LEU A 19 4.60 7.62 21.55
C LEU A 19 4.52 6.14 21.87
N GLU A 20 5.59 5.39 21.69
CA GLU A 20 5.66 3.97 22.01
C GLU A 20 5.44 3.77 23.52
N ILE A 21 6.11 4.56 24.36
CA ILE A 21 5.99 4.51 25.83
C ILE A 21 4.57 4.88 26.29
N ILE A 22 3.95 5.90 25.68
CA ILE A 22 2.57 6.29 25.97
C ILE A 22 1.61 5.14 25.62
N ARG A 23 1.78 4.51 24.46
CA ARG A 23 0.97 3.38 23.99
C ARG A 23 1.17 2.14 24.84
N HIS A 24 2.40 1.83 25.21
CA HIS A 24 2.71 0.73 26.11
C HIS A 24 2.05 0.93 27.48
N THR A 25 2.15 2.12 28.06
CA THR A 25 1.47 2.45 29.32
C THR A 25 -0.07 2.40 29.17
N ALA A 26 -0.60 2.83 28.04
CA ALA A 26 -2.02 2.73 27.75
C ALA A 26 -2.52 1.28 27.69
N ALA A 27 -1.70 0.35 27.15
CA ALA A 27 -1.98 -1.08 27.15
C ALA A 27 -2.11 -1.64 28.58
N HIS A 28 -1.21 -1.27 29.50
CA HIS A 28 -1.30 -1.67 30.90
C HIS A 28 -2.52 -1.09 31.62
N ILE A 29 -2.86 0.18 31.37
CA ILE A 29 -4.08 0.81 31.94
C ILE A 29 -5.34 0.14 31.37
N MET A 30 -5.34 -0.24 30.10
CA MET A 30 -6.43 -1.01 29.49
C MET A 30 -6.54 -2.41 30.13
N ALA A 31 -5.43 -3.11 30.33
CA ALA A 31 -5.43 -4.42 30.97
C ALA A 31 -6.00 -4.34 32.41
N GLN A 32 -5.62 -3.32 33.20
CA GLN A 32 -6.20 -3.06 34.51
C GLN A 32 -7.72 -2.81 34.42
N ALA A 33 -8.18 -2.00 33.46
CA ALA A 33 -9.59 -1.74 33.25
C ALA A 33 -10.37 -3.01 32.89
N VAL A 34 -9.81 -3.84 32.00
CA VAL A 34 -10.39 -5.14 31.64
C VAL A 34 -10.44 -6.07 32.84
N LYS A 35 -9.38 -6.12 33.69
CA LYS A 35 -9.35 -6.96 34.90
C LYS A 35 -10.39 -6.54 35.93
N ARG A 36 -10.66 -5.22 36.08
CA ARG A 36 -11.72 -4.69 36.96
C ARG A 36 -13.11 -5.09 36.48
N LEU A 37 -13.35 -5.02 35.16
CA LEU A 37 -14.66 -5.35 34.57
C LEU A 37 -14.89 -6.86 34.39
N PHE A 38 -13.82 -7.59 34.14
CA PHE A 38 -13.80 -9.04 33.90
C PHE A 38 -12.75 -9.71 34.79
N PRO A 39 -13.03 -9.93 36.10
CA PRO A 39 -12.04 -10.47 37.05
C PRO A 39 -11.45 -11.82 36.65
N GLN A 40 -12.20 -12.64 35.87
CA GLN A 40 -11.75 -13.95 35.38
C GLN A 40 -10.81 -13.85 34.17
N ALA A 41 -10.64 -12.67 33.57
CA ALA A 41 -9.80 -12.48 32.39
C ALA A 41 -8.34 -12.88 32.67
N LYS A 42 -7.70 -13.59 31.73
CA LYS A 42 -6.29 -13.93 31.74
C LYS A 42 -5.57 -13.23 30.58
N PHE A 43 -4.40 -12.71 30.85
CA PHE A 43 -3.69 -11.82 29.94
C PHE A 43 -2.53 -12.53 29.25
N ALA A 44 -2.36 -12.31 27.93
CA ALA A 44 -1.23 -12.82 27.18
C ALA A 44 -0.23 -11.69 26.86
N PHE A 45 -0.41 -10.98 25.75
CA PHE A 45 0.52 -9.95 25.27
C PHE A 45 -0.17 -8.62 25.07
N GLY A 46 0.54 -7.52 25.35
CA GLY A 46 0.05 -6.15 25.23
C GLY A 46 1.11 -5.17 24.72
N PRO A 47 1.66 -5.36 23.50
CA PRO A 47 2.67 -4.45 22.96
C PRO A 47 2.07 -3.13 22.46
N ALA A 48 2.91 -2.10 22.43
CA ALA A 48 2.72 -0.94 21.57
C ALA A 48 2.93 -1.34 20.10
N THR A 49 2.28 -0.62 19.21
CA THR A 49 2.42 -0.74 17.76
C THR A 49 2.61 0.63 17.15
N GLU A 50 2.99 0.69 15.88
CA GLU A 50 3.22 1.94 15.14
C GLU A 50 2.03 2.93 15.24
N ASN A 51 0.79 2.43 15.24
CA ASN A 51 -0.41 3.26 15.22
C ASN A 51 -1.28 3.16 16.49
N GLY A 52 -0.84 2.39 17.50
CA GLY A 52 -1.63 2.20 18.70
C GLY A 52 -1.04 1.19 19.66
N PHE A 53 -1.90 0.42 20.27
CA PHE A 53 -1.57 -0.69 21.17
C PHE A 53 -2.67 -1.73 21.16
N TYR A 54 -2.38 -2.93 21.60
CA TYR A 54 -3.42 -3.92 21.84
C TYR A 54 -3.12 -4.73 23.12
N TYR A 55 -4.09 -5.49 23.55
CA TYR A 55 -3.90 -6.55 24.53
C TYR A 55 -4.69 -7.80 24.14
N GLU A 56 -4.05 -8.96 24.23
CA GLU A 56 -4.67 -10.26 24.03
C GLU A 56 -5.12 -10.84 25.36
N VAL A 57 -6.40 -11.12 25.46
CA VAL A 57 -7.03 -11.58 26.70
C VAL A 57 -7.89 -12.81 26.46
N ASP A 58 -7.85 -13.74 27.40
CA ASP A 58 -8.79 -14.85 27.49
C ASP A 58 -9.92 -14.48 28.43
N LEU A 59 -11.09 -14.23 27.89
CA LEU A 59 -12.29 -13.89 28.65
C LEU A 59 -13.15 -15.11 29.04
N GLY A 60 -12.63 -16.34 28.82
CA GLY A 60 -13.38 -17.58 29.01
C GLY A 60 -14.51 -17.71 27.97
N GLU A 61 -15.75 -17.78 28.43
CA GLU A 61 -16.95 -17.86 27.57
C GLU A 61 -17.53 -16.49 27.20
N SER A 62 -17.03 -15.41 27.83
CA SER A 62 -17.54 -14.05 27.61
C SER A 62 -17.07 -13.52 26.24
N LYS A 63 -17.96 -12.81 25.56
CA LYS A 63 -17.65 -12.09 24.32
C LYS A 63 -17.84 -10.58 24.56
N LEU A 64 -16.96 -9.78 24.00
CA LEU A 64 -17.10 -8.32 24.05
C LEU A 64 -18.06 -7.83 22.96
N SER A 65 -18.88 -6.86 23.34
CA SER A 65 -19.76 -6.08 22.48
C SER A 65 -19.24 -4.64 22.35
N ASP A 66 -19.80 -3.85 21.44
CA ASP A 66 -19.41 -2.43 21.28
C ASP A 66 -19.62 -1.62 22.57
N SER A 67 -20.66 -1.93 23.36
CA SER A 67 -20.91 -1.28 24.66
C SER A 67 -19.82 -1.62 25.71
N ASP A 68 -19.19 -2.78 25.62
CA ASP A 68 -18.09 -3.16 26.50
C ASP A 68 -16.83 -2.37 26.20
N LEU A 69 -16.59 -2.00 24.94
CA LEU A 69 -15.47 -1.14 24.56
C LEU A 69 -15.59 0.24 25.19
N GLU A 70 -16.80 0.80 25.20
CA GLU A 70 -17.08 2.07 25.87
C GLU A 70 -16.91 1.95 27.40
N ASN A 71 -17.34 0.85 28.00
CA ASN A 71 -17.15 0.57 29.43
C ASN A 71 -15.67 0.45 29.79
N ILE A 72 -14.86 -0.25 28.97
CA ILE A 72 -13.42 -0.37 29.18
C ILE A 72 -12.76 1.02 29.10
N GLU A 73 -13.10 1.82 28.08
CA GLU A 73 -12.57 3.18 27.94
C GLU A 73 -12.94 4.07 29.13
N ASN A 74 -14.17 3.96 29.61
CA ASN A 74 -14.64 4.71 30.78
C ASN A 74 -13.93 4.27 32.07
N GLU A 75 -13.64 2.98 32.23
CA GLU A 75 -12.85 2.48 33.36
C GLU A 75 -11.39 2.94 33.28
N MET A 76 -10.77 2.95 32.09
CA MET A 76 -9.46 3.57 31.89
C MET A 76 -9.43 5.05 32.28
N LYS A 77 -10.51 5.81 31.99
CA LYS A 77 -10.63 7.21 32.42
C LYS A 77 -10.70 7.35 33.93
N LYS A 78 -11.29 6.38 34.66
CA LYS A 78 -11.29 6.36 36.13
C LYS A 78 -9.89 6.08 36.68
N ILE A 79 -9.23 5.04 36.19
CA ILE A 79 -7.84 4.67 36.58
C ILE A 79 -6.89 5.86 36.36
N LYS A 80 -7.01 6.54 35.21
CA LYS A 80 -6.26 7.78 34.97
C LYS A 80 -6.51 8.84 36.05
N LYS A 81 -7.78 9.04 36.49
CA LYS A 81 -8.13 10.03 37.52
C LYS A 81 -7.59 9.64 38.91
N GLU A 82 -7.45 8.37 39.18
CA GLU A 82 -6.86 7.86 40.42
C GLU A 82 -5.38 8.26 40.59
N ASN A 83 -4.71 8.61 39.49
CA ASN A 83 -3.32 9.06 39.46
C ASN A 83 -2.36 8.07 40.17
N LEU A 84 -2.49 6.80 39.81
CA LEU A 84 -1.67 5.73 40.40
C LEU A 84 -0.21 5.89 39.96
N LYS A 85 0.69 5.72 40.92
CA LYS A 85 2.13 5.65 40.63
C LYS A 85 2.43 4.29 39.98
N ILE A 86 3.23 4.31 38.91
CA ILE A 86 3.74 3.09 38.28
C ILE A 86 5.08 2.77 38.91
N THR A 87 5.20 1.57 39.48
CA THR A 87 6.38 1.17 40.26
C THR A 87 6.96 -0.11 39.68
N PRO A 88 8.18 -0.08 39.14
CA PRO A 88 8.87 -1.27 38.68
C PRO A 88 9.47 -2.07 39.83
N TYR A 89 9.57 -3.38 39.64
CA TYR A 89 10.38 -4.28 40.44
C TYR A 89 10.81 -5.50 39.64
N VAL A 90 11.78 -6.23 40.11
CA VAL A 90 12.38 -7.37 39.42
C VAL A 90 12.29 -8.61 40.31
N LEU A 91 11.91 -9.73 39.74
CA LEU A 91 11.89 -11.04 40.39
C LEU A 91 12.84 -12.00 39.66
N THR A 92 13.36 -13.00 40.35
CA THR A 92 13.99 -14.12 39.68
C THR A 92 12.96 -14.89 38.84
N LYS A 93 13.43 -15.64 37.85
CA LYS A 93 12.53 -16.41 36.96
C LYS A 93 11.60 -17.33 37.76
N ASP A 94 12.11 -18.02 38.76
CA ASP A 94 11.33 -18.93 39.62
C ASP A 94 10.29 -18.19 40.48
N GLU A 95 10.66 -17.03 41.03
CA GLU A 95 9.73 -16.19 41.79
C GLU A 95 8.66 -15.61 40.90
N ALA A 96 9.00 -15.19 39.67
CA ALA A 96 8.07 -14.68 38.67
C ALA A 96 7.02 -15.72 38.25
N ILE A 97 7.44 -16.98 38.03
CA ILE A 97 6.54 -18.09 37.75
C ILE A 97 5.55 -18.28 38.89
N LYS A 98 6.04 -18.45 40.12
CA LYS A 98 5.19 -18.62 41.32
C LYS A 98 4.23 -17.45 41.53
N PHE A 99 4.71 -16.24 41.29
CA PHE A 99 3.89 -15.04 41.39
C PHE A 99 2.75 -15.04 40.37
N MET A 100 3.04 -15.33 39.08
CA MET A 100 2.02 -15.39 38.03
C MET A 100 1.06 -16.58 38.21
N GLU A 101 1.51 -17.72 38.70
CA GLU A 101 0.67 -18.86 39.09
C GLU A 101 -0.34 -18.45 40.19
N SER A 102 0.14 -17.72 41.21
CA SER A 102 -0.71 -17.23 42.32
C SER A 102 -1.79 -16.28 41.87
N LYS A 103 -1.56 -15.55 40.75
CA LYS A 103 -2.53 -14.66 40.11
C LYS A 103 -3.40 -15.38 39.07
N GLY A 104 -3.14 -16.66 38.76
CA GLY A 104 -3.88 -17.43 37.75
C GLY A 104 -3.58 -17.06 36.31
N GLU A 105 -2.49 -16.32 36.04
CA GLU A 105 -2.09 -15.81 34.73
C GLU A 105 -1.32 -16.85 33.90
N THR A 106 -2.01 -17.88 33.46
CA THR A 106 -1.44 -19.07 32.81
C THR A 106 -0.66 -18.76 31.53
N TYR A 107 -1.07 -17.77 30.74
CA TYR A 107 -0.35 -17.35 29.53
C TYR A 107 0.98 -16.66 29.83
N LYS A 108 1.04 -15.88 30.92
CA LYS A 108 2.28 -15.26 31.40
C LYS A 108 3.27 -16.32 31.90
N VAL A 109 2.80 -17.30 32.67
CA VAL A 109 3.61 -18.45 33.11
C VAL A 109 4.21 -19.18 31.91
N GLN A 110 3.39 -19.49 30.92
CA GLN A 110 3.85 -20.16 29.71
C GLN A 110 4.91 -19.32 28.97
N HIS A 111 4.70 -17.99 28.87
CA HIS A 111 5.66 -17.09 28.25
C HIS A 111 7.00 -17.03 29.01
N ILE A 112 6.98 -16.95 30.36
CA ILE A 112 8.19 -16.94 31.16
C ILE A 112 8.99 -18.25 30.97
N ASN A 113 8.29 -19.39 30.86
CA ASN A 113 8.96 -20.69 30.65
C ASN A 113 9.66 -20.75 29.28
N ASP A 114 9.12 -20.10 28.25
CA ASP A 114 9.71 -20.06 26.89
C ASP A 114 10.96 -19.16 26.81
N LEU A 115 11.15 -18.24 27.76
CA LEU A 115 12.33 -17.36 27.75
C LEU A 115 13.58 -18.17 28.07
N THR A 116 14.52 -18.23 27.15
CA THR A 116 15.85 -18.80 27.34
C THR A 116 16.83 -17.72 27.79
N ASP A 117 17.86 -18.08 28.59
CA ASP A 117 18.94 -17.19 28.99
C ASP A 117 18.50 -15.92 29.74
N VAL A 118 17.41 -16.01 30.52
CA VAL A 118 16.86 -14.90 31.31
C VAL A 118 16.76 -15.33 32.76
N ASP A 119 17.55 -14.71 33.63
CA ASP A 119 17.59 -15.00 35.08
C ASP A 119 16.52 -14.22 35.86
N THR A 120 16.14 -13.04 35.37
CA THR A 120 15.24 -12.12 36.06
C THR A 120 14.18 -11.57 35.15
N ILE A 121 12.98 -11.34 35.70
CA ILE A 121 11.82 -10.78 35.00
C ILE A 121 11.41 -9.47 35.67
N SER A 122 11.24 -8.42 34.88
CA SER A 122 10.75 -7.13 35.35
C SER A 122 9.22 -7.05 35.32
N PHE A 123 8.69 -6.40 36.36
CA PHE A 123 7.26 -6.16 36.56
C PHE A 123 7.02 -4.68 36.80
N TYR A 124 5.82 -4.25 36.46
CA TYR A 124 5.35 -2.90 36.77
C TYR A 124 3.98 -2.98 37.44
N GLU A 125 3.91 -2.39 38.64
CA GLU A 125 2.71 -2.31 39.45
C GLU A 125 2.05 -0.93 39.32
N GLN A 126 0.74 -0.91 39.18
CA GLN A 126 -0.09 0.29 39.20
C GLN A 126 -1.35 0.02 40.03
N GLY A 127 -1.34 0.44 41.28
CA GLY A 127 -2.41 0.10 42.23
C GLY A 127 -2.54 -1.40 42.45
N GLU A 128 -3.71 -1.97 42.19
CA GLU A 128 -3.99 -3.40 42.35
C GLU A 128 -3.53 -4.28 41.19
N TYR A 129 -3.14 -3.65 40.07
CA TYR A 129 -2.75 -4.37 38.83
C TYR A 129 -1.21 -4.42 38.70
N THR A 130 -0.75 -5.58 38.30
CA THR A 130 0.67 -5.81 38.03
C THR A 130 0.82 -6.58 36.73
N ASP A 131 1.74 -6.15 35.89
CA ASP A 131 2.08 -6.85 34.65
C ASP A 131 3.58 -7.01 34.46
N MET A 132 3.96 -8.03 33.70
CA MET A 132 5.35 -8.25 33.30
C MET A 132 5.64 -7.57 31.96
N CYS A 133 6.67 -6.74 31.93
CA CYS A 133 7.18 -6.15 30.71
C CYS A 133 8.58 -5.56 30.91
N ARG A 134 9.23 -5.15 29.82
CA ARG A 134 10.57 -4.56 29.86
C ARG A 134 10.57 -3.06 30.17
N GLY A 135 9.41 -2.41 30.06
CA GLY A 135 9.31 -0.95 30.15
C GLY A 135 9.99 -0.24 28.97
N PRO A 136 10.30 1.08 29.07
CA PRO A 136 9.88 1.97 30.17
C PRO A 136 8.38 2.33 30.11
N HIS A 137 7.91 3.00 31.17
CA HIS A 137 6.53 3.50 31.30
C HIS A 137 6.49 4.97 31.73
N LEU A 138 5.31 5.60 31.59
CA LEU A 138 4.99 6.85 32.28
C LEU A 138 5.11 6.66 33.80
N CYS A 139 5.43 7.72 34.53
CA CYS A 139 5.59 7.62 35.99
C CYS A 139 4.25 7.48 36.73
N TYR A 140 3.16 8.04 36.16
CA TYR A 140 1.82 8.04 36.76
C TYR A 140 0.75 7.80 35.68
N THR A 141 -0.34 7.12 36.05
CA THR A 141 -1.48 6.87 35.13
C THR A 141 -2.15 8.16 34.63
N LYS A 142 -2.09 9.26 35.40
CA LYS A 142 -2.61 10.57 35.00
C LYS A 142 -1.90 11.19 33.78
N GLU A 143 -0.65 10.80 33.53
CA GLU A 143 0.15 11.30 32.43
C GLU A 143 -0.32 10.78 31.07
N LEU A 144 -1.11 9.72 31.01
CA LEU A 144 -1.82 9.27 29.81
C LEU A 144 -2.91 10.28 29.44
N LYS A 145 -2.66 11.18 28.51
CA LYS A 145 -3.53 12.32 28.20
C LYS A 145 -4.68 11.98 27.29
N ALA A 146 -4.39 11.31 26.17
CA ALA A 146 -5.35 11.04 25.10
C ALA A 146 -5.28 9.59 24.64
N PHE A 147 -6.40 8.89 24.67
CA PHE A 147 -6.52 7.50 24.22
C PHE A 147 -7.94 7.19 23.76
N LYS A 148 -8.06 6.15 22.93
CA LYS A 148 -9.34 5.62 22.44
C LYS A 148 -9.24 4.11 22.31
N ILE A 149 -10.29 3.39 22.74
CA ILE A 149 -10.44 1.98 22.40
C ILE A 149 -11.11 1.88 21.03
N MET A 150 -10.49 1.13 20.12
CA MET A 150 -10.82 1.16 18.69
C MET A 150 -11.69 -0.02 18.26
N SER A 151 -11.28 -1.24 18.59
CA SER A 151 -11.94 -2.44 18.07
C SER A 151 -11.56 -3.71 18.83
N VAL A 152 -12.30 -4.78 18.55
CA VAL A 152 -12.01 -6.13 19.01
C VAL A 152 -11.79 -7.05 17.82
N SER A 153 -10.82 -7.95 17.94
CA SER A 153 -10.57 -9.00 16.97
C SER A 153 -10.17 -10.30 17.65
N GLY A 154 -10.26 -11.43 16.93
CA GLY A 154 -9.69 -12.69 17.40
C GLY A 154 -8.22 -12.80 17.02
N ALA A 155 -7.40 -13.37 17.90
CA ALA A 155 -6.01 -13.70 17.61
C ALA A 155 -5.66 -15.05 18.23
N TYR A 156 -4.96 -15.90 17.49
CA TYR A 156 -4.46 -17.14 18.08
C TYR A 156 -3.24 -16.86 18.97
N PHE A 157 -3.23 -17.45 20.16
CA PHE A 157 -2.09 -17.30 21.06
C PHE A 157 -0.79 -17.67 20.36
N LYS A 158 0.23 -16.79 20.44
CA LYS A 158 1.53 -16.90 19.77
C LYS A 158 1.42 -17.03 18.22
N ASN A 159 0.36 -16.51 17.62
CA ASN A 159 0.08 -16.61 16.18
C ASN A 159 0.00 -18.05 15.63
N ASP A 160 -0.13 -19.05 16.48
CA ASP A 160 -0.27 -20.44 16.08
C ASP A 160 -1.76 -20.85 16.07
N ARG A 161 -2.26 -21.27 14.92
CA ARG A 161 -3.66 -21.71 14.70
C ARG A 161 -4.07 -22.93 15.54
N ASN A 162 -3.10 -23.68 16.04
CA ASN A 162 -3.34 -24.82 16.92
C ASN A 162 -3.60 -24.40 18.38
N ASN A 163 -3.25 -23.17 18.73
CA ASN A 163 -3.49 -22.62 20.06
C ASN A 163 -4.89 -22.01 20.19
N LYS A 164 -5.27 -21.73 21.44
CA LYS A 164 -6.55 -21.09 21.75
C LYS A 164 -6.66 -19.72 21.08
N MET A 165 -7.82 -19.43 20.52
CA MET A 165 -8.16 -18.08 20.04
C MET A 165 -8.48 -17.19 21.23
N LEU A 166 -7.74 -16.09 21.35
CA LEU A 166 -7.90 -15.05 22.34
C LEU A 166 -8.66 -13.84 21.75
N THR A 167 -9.17 -13.00 22.63
CA THR A 167 -9.73 -11.70 22.26
C THR A 167 -8.64 -10.66 22.26
N ARG A 168 -8.39 -10.02 21.14
CA ARG A 168 -7.46 -8.88 21.02
C ARG A 168 -8.27 -7.59 21.03
N ILE A 169 -8.03 -6.76 22.05
CA ILE A 169 -8.63 -5.43 22.21
C ILE A 169 -7.60 -4.42 21.70
N ASN A 170 -7.98 -3.64 20.68
CA ASN A 170 -7.12 -2.65 20.05
C ASN A 170 -7.47 -1.25 20.55
N GLY A 171 -6.46 -0.44 20.80
CA GLY A 171 -6.58 0.95 21.18
C GLY A 171 -5.50 1.83 20.56
N THR A 172 -5.66 3.14 20.70
CA THR A 172 -4.64 4.11 20.30
C THR A 172 -4.44 5.16 21.39
N ALA A 173 -3.25 5.76 21.45
CA ALA A 173 -2.93 6.84 22.38
C ALA A 173 -1.96 7.84 21.75
N PHE A 174 -2.10 9.10 22.16
CA PHE A 174 -1.35 10.24 21.64
C PHE A 174 -0.91 11.19 22.76
N LYS A 175 0.06 12.06 22.47
CA LYS A 175 0.59 13.06 23.42
C LYS A 175 -0.49 14.09 23.81
N THR A 176 -1.36 14.44 22.88
CA THR A 176 -2.42 15.45 23.06
C THR A 176 -3.79 14.95 22.58
N LYS A 177 -4.85 15.61 23.04
CA LYS A 177 -6.21 15.33 22.56
C LYS A 177 -6.38 15.74 21.09
N GLU A 178 -5.75 16.83 20.69
CA GLU A 178 -5.80 17.32 19.31
C GLU A 178 -5.21 16.31 18.34
N GLU A 179 -4.06 15.71 18.67
CA GLU A 179 -3.45 14.64 17.87
C GLU A 179 -4.40 13.43 17.74
N LEU A 180 -5.04 13.02 18.84
CA LEU A 180 -6.01 11.94 18.81
C LEU A 180 -7.22 12.28 17.93
N GLU A 181 -7.78 13.47 18.06
CA GLU A 181 -8.93 13.93 17.25
C GLU A 181 -8.57 13.96 15.77
N ASN A 182 -7.40 14.51 15.42
CA ASN A 182 -6.89 14.52 14.04
C ASN A 182 -6.73 13.10 13.48
N TYR A 183 -6.20 12.18 14.29
CA TYR A 183 -6.07 10.77 13.89
C TYR A 183 -7.43 10.11 13.66
N LEU A 184 -8.42 10.34 14.53
CA LEU A 184 -9.77 9.78 14.36
C LEU A 184 -10.48 10.34 13.12
N VAL A 185 -10.33 11.65 12.85
CA VAL A 185 -10.85 12.28 11.61
C VAL A 185 -10.18 11.66 10.38
N MET A 186 -8.85 11.46 10.44
CA MET A 186 -8.12 10.80 9.34
C MET A 186 -8.64 9.38 9.09
N LEU A 187 -8.92 8.59 10.13
CA LEU A 187 -9.47 7.23 9.98
C LEU A 187 -10.88 7.25 9.38
N GLU A 188 -11.75 8.18 9.82
CA GLU A 188 -13.09 8.34 9.25
C GLU A 188 -13.03 8.72 7.76
N GLU A 189 -12.14 9.64 7.40
CA GLU A 189 -11.91 10.00 6.00
C GLU A 189 -11.32 8.83 5.19
N ALA A 190 -10.42 8.03 5.78
CA ALA A 190 -9.90 6.83 5.14
C ALA A 190 -11.00 5.80 4.84
N GLU A 191 -11.93 5.58 5.78
CA GLU A 191 -13.07 4.69 5.58
C GLU A 191 -14.02 5.18 4.47
N LYS A 192 -14.28 6.49 4.42
CA LYS A 192 -15.08 7.10 3.35
C LYS A 192 -14.45 6.95 1.97
N ARG A 193 -13.10 6.93 1.91
CA ARG A 193 -12.32 6.85 0.68
C ARG A 193 -11.93 5.43 0.29
N ASP A 194 -12.28 4.41 1.09
CA ASP A 194 -11.93 3.02 0.84
C ASP A 194 -12.22 2.62 -0.62
N HIS A 195 -11.17 2.23 -1.35
CA HIS A 195 -11.25 1.88 -2.78
C HIS A 195 -12.20 0.70 -3.05
N ARG A 196 -12.41 -0.18 -2.07
CA ARG A 196 -13.34 -1.31 -2.20
C ARG A 196 -14.80 -0.84 -2.23
N LYS A 197 -15.12 0.17 -1.41
CA LYS A 197 -16.44 0.81 -1.38
C LYS A 197 -16.66 1.65 -2.64
N ILE A 198 -15.74 2.57 -2.92
CA ILE A 198 -15.82 3.44 -4.10
C ILE A 198 -15.79 2.62 -5.39
N GLY A 199 -14.93 1.59 -5.45
CA GLY A 199 -14.84 0.70 -6.61
C GLY A 199 -16.14 -0.03 -6.90
N ARG A 200 -16.86 -0.46 -5.87
CA ARG A 200 -18.20 -1.06 -6.01
C ARG A 200 -19.23 -0.03 -6.48
N GLU A 201 -19.27 1.16 -5.87
CA GLU A 201 -20.21 2.24 -6.22
C GLU A 201 -20.03 2.69 -7.67
N MET A 202 -18.80 2.79 -8.14
CA MET A 202 -18.46 3.22 -9.50
C MET A 202 -18.41 2.07 -10.53
N GLY A 203 -18.54 0.81 -10.11
CA GLY A 203 -18.43 -0.36 -10.98
C GLY A 203 -17.02 -0.52 -11.56
N LEU A 204 -15.97 -0.38 -10.74
CA LEU A 204 -14.59 -0.47 -11.20
C LEU A 204 -14.08 -1.92 -11.18
N PHE A 205 -14.28 -2.64 -10.10
CA PHE A 205 -13.81 -4.01 -9.94
C PHE A 205 -14.64 -4.77 -8.90
N GLN A 206 -14.48 -6.09 -8.90
CA GLN A 206 -15.04 -6.98 -7.87
C GLN A 206 -14.05 -8.09 -7.52
N MET A 207 -14.20 -8.66 -6.33
CA MET A 207 -13.52 -9.87 -5.88
C MET A 207 -14.54 -11.01 -5.81
N ASN A 208 -14.13 -12.22 -6.17
CA ASN A 208 -14.96 -13.43 -6.16
C ASN A 208 -14.36 -14.50 -5.25
N GLU A 209 -15.23 -15.34 -4.68
CA GLU A 209 -14.82 -16.45 -3.82
C GLU A 209 -14.11 -17.57 -4.60
N GLU A 210 -14.42 -17.72 -5.87
CA GLU A 210 -13.78 -18.68 -6.79
C GLU A 210 -12.32 -18.32 -7.10
N ALA A 211 -11.95 -17.03 -6.94
CA ALA A 211 -10.61 -16.54 -7.23
C ALA A 211 -10.14 -15.55 -6.13
N PRO A 212 -9.87 -16.02 -4.90
CA PRO A 212 -9.51 -15.16 -3.79
C PRO A 212 -8.15 -14.48 -4.02
N GLY A 213 -8.17 -13.14 -4.05
CA GLY A 213 -6.98 -12.33 -4.34
C GLY A 213 -6.74 -12.04 -5.83
N PHE A 214 -7.68 -12.41 -6.70
CA PHE A 214 -7.63 -12.11 -8.13
C PHE A 214 -8.72 -11.09 -8.47
N PRO A 215 -8.37 -9.83 -8.80
CA PRO A 215 -9.36 -8.80 -9.09
C PRO A 215 -10.00 -9.01 -10.47
N PHE A 216 -11.33 -8.83 -10.54
CA PHE A 216 -12.08 -8.80 -11.78
C PHE A 216 -12.39 -7.34 -12.13
N PHE A 217 -11.77 -6.80 -13.17
CA PHE A 217 -12.08 -5.46 -13.63
C PHE A 217 -13.40 -5.41 -14.39
N LEU A 218 -14.28 -4.50 -13.98
CA LEU A 218 -15.56 -4.24 -14.62
C LEU A 218 -15.39 -3.18 -15.75
N PRO A 219 -16.41 -2.95 -16.59
CA PRO A 219 -16.27 -2.04 -17.73
C PRO A 219 -15.74 -0.65 -17.39
N ASN A 220 -16.16 -0.04 -16.28
CA ASN A 220 -15.65 1.25 -15.86
C ASN A 220 -14.21 1.16 -15.35
N GLY A 221 -13.86 0.10 -14.63
CA GLY A 221 -12.48 -0.14 -14.22
C GLY A 221 -11.55 -0.34 -15.40
N MET A 222 -11.99 -1.02 -16.45
CA MET A 222 -11.20 -1.17 -17.69
C MET A 222 -10.97 0.17 -18.41
N LYS A 223 -11.95 1.08 -18.38
CA LYS A 223 -11.75 2.43 -18.95
C LYS A 223 -10.69 3.23 -18.21
N LEU A 224 -10.73 3.18 -16.87
CA LEU A 224 -9.72 3.81 -16.01
C LEU A 224 -8.33 3.19 -16.23
N ARG A 225 -8.27 1.85 -16.20
CA ARG A 225 -7.03 1.09 -16.42
C ARG A 225 -6.40 1.40 -17.77
N ASN A 226 -7.18 1.43 -18.83
CA ASN A 226 -6.69 1.74 -20.17
C ASN A 226 -6.18 3.18 -20.27
N ALA A 227 -6.88 4.16 -19.69
CA ALA A 227 -6.38 5.55 -19.66
C ALA A 227 -5.02 5.67 -18.95
N LEU A 228 -4.81 4.92 -17.86
CA LEU A 228 -3.54 4.87 -17.15
C LEU A 228 -2.44 4.19 -18.00
N ILE A 229 -2.77 3.09 -18.68
CA ILE A 229 -1.87 2.36 -19.58
C ILE A 229 -1.50 3.21 -20.79
N ASP A 230 -2.44 3.94 -21.38
CA ASP A 230 -2.17 4.83 -22.51
C ASP A 230 -1.20 5.95 -22.09
N TYR A 231 -1.37 6.50 -20.86
CA TYR A 231 -0.41 7.45 -20.32
C TYR A 231 0.99 6.84 -20.17
N TRP A 232 1.07 5.62 -19.63
CA TRP A 232 2.33 4.90 -19.48
C TRP A 232 3.01 4.71 -20.84
N ARG A 233 2.27 4.27 -21.88
CA ARG A 233 2.82 4.07 -23.21
C ARG A 233 3.35 5.36 -23.83
N ASP A 234 2.62 6.47 -23.67
CA ASP A 234 3.03 7.75 -24.23
C ASP A 234 4.38 8.22 -23.66
N ILE A 235 4.53 8.21 -22.33
CA ILE A 235 5.78 8.65 -21.68
C ILE A 235 6.93 7.70 -21.97
N HIS A 236 6.69 6.38 -22.03
CA HIS A 236 7.72 5.39 -22.30
C HIS A 236 8.19 5.44 -23.76
N THR A 237 7.27 5.58 -24.69
CA THR A 237 7.63 5.75 -26.12
C THR A 237 8.43 7.02 -26.32
N ARG A 238 8.05 8.13 -25.69
CA ARG A 238 8.81 9.39 -25.72
C ARG A 238 10.25 9.21 -25.24
N ASP A 239 10.43 8.44 -24.17
CA ASP A 239 11.75 8.22 -23.54
C ASP A 239 12.52 7.04 -24.13
N GLY A 240 12.09 6.53 -25.29
CA GLY A 240 12.80 5.53 -26.08
C GLY A 240 12.68 4.09 -25.56
N TYR A 241 11.65 3.79 -24.77
CA TYR A 241 11.34 2.40 -24.41
C TYR A 241 10.60 1.67 -25.51
N VAL A 242 10.95 0.39 -25.70
CA VAL A 242 10.21 -0.52 -26.59
C VAL A 242 9.34 -1.46 -25.75
N GLU A 243 8.08 -1.62 -26.13
CA GLU A 243 7.14 -2.51 -25.40
C GLU A 243 7.25 -3.93 -25.93
N VAL A 244 7.39 -4.91 -25.01
CA VAL A 244 7.39 -6.34 -25.30
C VAL A 244 6.33 -7.06 -24.49
N SER A 245 6.11 -8.34 -24.78
CA SER A 245 5.27 -9.23 -23.99
C SER A 245 5.89 -10.61 -23.92
N THR A 246 6.07 -11.12 -22.70
CA THR A 246 6.64 -12.44 -22.46
C THR A 246 5.57 -13.43 -21.99
N PRO A 247 5.74 -14.75 -22.25
CA PRO A 247 4.77 -15.76 -21.83
C PRO A 247 4.53 -15.79 -20.32
N MET A 248 3.30 -16.12 -19.92
CA MET A 248 2.95 -16.27 -18.49
C MET A 248 3.50 -17.55 -17.87
N ILE A 249 3.60 -18.63 -18.66
CA ILE A 249 4.03 -19.96 -18.20
C ILE A 249 5.35 -20.28 -18.86
N MET A 250 6.36 -20.55 -18.05
CA MET A 250 7.71 -20.89 -18.51
C MET A 250 8.28 -22.05 -17.70
N ASN A 251 9.23 -22.79 -18.31
CA ASN A 251 9.84 -23.96 -17.69
C ASN A 251 10.63 -23.57 -16.42
N ARG A 252 10.64 -24.47 -15.43
CA ARG A 252 11.36 -24.33 -14.16
C ARG A 252 12.83 -23.97 -14.32
N HIS A 253 13.52 -24.52 -15.33
CA HIS A 253 14.94 -24.26 -15.56
C HIS A 253 15.27 -22.77 -15.73
N LEU A 254 14.34 -21.98 -16.31
CA LEU A 254 14.50 -20.51 -16.40
C LEU A 254 14.59 -19.86 -15.02
N TRP A 255 13.81 -20.34 -14.08
CA TRP A 255 13.72 -19.82 -12.71
C TRP A 255 14.90 -20.28 -11.85
N GLU A 256 15.44 -21.47 -12.12
CA GLU A 256 16.70 -21.94 -11.53
C GLU A 256 17.88 -21.09 -12.01
N THR A 257 18.00 -20.86 -13.32
CA THR A 257 19.06 -20.02 -13.90
C THR A 257 19.04 -18.59 -13.34
N SER A 258 17.86 -18.02 -13.13
CA SER A 258 17.71 -16.65 -12.61
C SER A 258 17.81 -16.55 -11.08
N GLY A 259 17.92 -17.66 -10.35
CA GLY A 259 17.96 -17.72 -8.90
C GLY A 259 16.58 -17.62 -8.21
N HIS A 260 15.50 -17.34 -8.95
CA HIS A 260 14.16 -17.20 -8.35
C HIS A 260 13.65 -18.50 -7.71
N TRP A 261 14.04 -19.66 -8.25
CA TRP A 261 13.62 -20.94 -7.70
C TRP A 261 14.13 -21.18 -6.29
N ASP A 262 15.36 -20.74 -5.99
CA ASP A 262 15.98 -20.94 -4.68
C ASP A 262 15.49 -19.92 -3.64
N HIS A 263 15.29 -18.66 -4.05
CA HIS A 263 14.98 -17.55 -3.15
C HIS A 263 13.49 -17.16 -3.10
N TYR A 264 12.64 -17.64 -4.04
CA TYR A 264 11.26 -17.14 -4.18
C TYR A 264 10.20 -18.22 -4.44
N LYS A 265 10.57 -19.52 -4.49
CA LYS A 265 9.66 -20.62 -4.88
C LYS A 265 8.37 -20.73 -4.07
N ASP A 266 8.40 -20.37 -2.79
CA ASP A 266 7.24 -20.45 -1.90
C ASP A 266 6.11 -19.47 -2.29
N ASN A 267 6.47 -18.44 -3.03
CA ASN A 267 5.54 -17.46 -3.59
C ASN A 267 5.17 -17.74 -5.06
N MET A 268 5.64 -18.85 -5.65
CA MET A 268 5.38 -19.19 -7.05
C MET A 268 4.23 -20.20 -7.19
N TYR A 269 3.45 -20.06 -8.25
CA TYR A 269 2.53 -21.08 -8.71
C TYR A 269 3.27 -21.97 -9.71
N SER A 270 3.24 -23.28 -9.50
CA SER A 270 3.83 -24.27 -10.40
C SER A 270 2.84 -25.36 -10.78
N THR A 271 3.05 -25.97 -11.93
CA THR A 271 2.29 -27.11 -12.43
C THR A 271 3.18 -28.08 -13.17
N MET A 272 2.74 -29.33 -13.30
CA MET A 272 3.43 -30.33 -14.13
C MET A 272 2.72 -30.49 -15.47
N ILE A 273 3.47 -30.45 -16.56
CA ILE A 273 3.00 -30.67 -17.93
C ILE A 273 4.02 -31.62 -18.60
N ASP A 274 3.56 -32.77 -19.09
CA ASP A 274 4.39 -33.78 -19.76
C ASP A 274 5.67 -34.16 -18.99
N ASP A 275 5.53 -34.40 -17.67
CA ASP A 275 6.59 -34.72 -16.71
C ASP A 275 7.59 -33.56 -16.39
N ASP A 276 7.44 -32.39 -17.00
CA ASP A 276 8.21 -31.21 -16.71
C ASP A 276 7.46 -30.24 -15.77
N VAL A 277 8.22 -29.54 -14.92
CA VAL A 277 7.67 -28.50 -14.04
C VAL A 277 7.68 -27.15 -14.78
N TYR A 278 6.50 -26.56 -14.87
CA TYR A 278 6.30 -25.20 -15.38
C TYR A 278 5.83 -24.28 -14.26
N CYS A 279 6.26 -23.01 -14.33
CA CYS A 279 5.88 -22.00 -13.37
C CYS A 279 5.11 -20.86 -14.06
N ILE A 280 4.10 -20.35 -13.37
CA ILE A 280 3.47 -19.08 -13.74
C ILE A 280 4.39 -17.96 -13.24
N LYS A 281 4.78 -17.04 -14.12
CA LYS A 281 5.78 -16.02 -13.81
C LYS A 281 5.40 -15.16 -12.60
N PRO A 282 6.24 -15.08 -11.55
CA PRO A 282 6.09 -14.16 -10.44
C PRO A 282 6.71 -12.77 -10.72
N MET A 283 7.59 -12.71 -11.73
CA MET A 283 8.35 -11.54 -12.19
C MET A 283 8.57 -11.62 -13.70
N ASN A 284 8.90 -10.49 -14.35
CA ASN A 284 9.08 -10.42 -15.80
C ASN A 284 10.54 -10.52 -16.23
N CYS A 285 11.48 -10.26 -15.33
CA CYS A 285 12.90 -10.13 -15.63
C CYS A 285 13.52 -11.31 -16.39
N PRO A 286 13.31 -12.61 -16.06
CA PRO A 286 13.91 -13.68 -16.85
C PRO A 286 13.36 -13.73 -18.28
N GLY A 287 12.08 -13.39 -18.48
CA GLY A 287 11.49 -13.26 -19.82
C GLY A 287 12.13 -12.14 -20.63
N GLY A 288 12.31 -10.95 -20.02
CA GLY A 288 13.00 -9.82 -20.64
C GLY A 288 14.45 -10.12 -21.01
N VAL A 289 15.16 -10.87 -20.16
CA VAL A 289 16.52 -11.38 -20.46
C VAL A 289 16.54 -12.30 -21.69
N LEU A 290 15.54 -13.17 -21.84
CA LEU A 290 15.45 -14.03 -23.04
C LEU A 290 15.18 -13.21 -24.31
N VAL A 291 14.40 -12.11 -24.20
CA VAL A 291 14.20 -11.19 -25.34
C VAL A 291 15.53 -10.56 -25.74
N TYR A 292 16.30 -10.03 -24.78
CA TYR A 292 17.63 -9.48 -25.07
C TYR A 292 18.56 -10.54 -25.71
N LYS A 293 18.56 -11.75 -25.15
CA LYS A 293 19.47 -12.84 -25.60
C LYS A 293 19.16 -13.40 -27.00
N ASN A 294 18.00 -13.07 -27.56
CA ASN A 294 17.52 -13.63 -28.84
C ASN A 294 18.45 -13.34 -30.04
N GLU A 295 19.18 -12.22 -29.98
CA GLU A 295 20.07 -11.79 -31.05
C GLU A 295 21.36 -11.13 -30.49
N PRO A 296 22.47 -11.08 -31.29
CA PRO A 296 23.70 -10.43 -30.86
C PRO A 296 23.55 -8.91 -30.87
N HIS A 297 24.11 -8.24 -29.86
CA HIS A 297 24.05 -6.79 -29.70
C HIS A 297 25.41 -6.11 -29.82
N SER A 298 25.40 -4.86 -30.28
CA SER A 298 26.54 -3.96 -30.32
C SER A 298 26.40 -2.86 -29.26
N TYR A 299 27.54 -2.35 -28.78
CA TYR A 299 27.59 -1.20 -27.87
C TYR A 299 26.78 0.03 -28.35
N ARG A 300 26.55 0.16 -29.66
CA ARG A 300 25.79 1.25 -30.27
C ARG A 300 24.29 1.16 -30.00
N GLU A 301 23.80 -0.02 -29.66
CA GLU A 301 22.38 -0.27 -29.35
C GLU A 301 22.06 -0.01 -27.86
N LEU A 302 23.12 0.11 -27.03
CA LEU A 302 22.99 0.35 -25.61
C LEU A 302 23.02 1.84 -25.26
N PRO A 303 22.16 2.33 -24.37
CA PRO A 303 21.26 1.57 -23.51
C PRO A 303 20.01 1.08 -24.26
N MET A 304 19.62 -0.18 -24.05
CA MET A 304 18.40 -0.76 -24.56
C MET A 304 17.34 -0.79 -23.45
N ARG A 305 16.22 -0.08 -23.66
CA ARG A 305 15.14 0.06 -22.68
C ARG A 305 13.94 -0.75 -23.12
N ILE A 306 13.70 -1.89 -22.46
CA ILE A 306 12.61 -2.83 -22.77
C ILE A 306 11.54 -2.74 -21.69
N GLY A 307 10.35 -2.27 -22.05
CA GLY A 307 9.19 -2.17 -21.16
C GLY A 307 8.19 -3.31 -21.37
N GLU A 308 7.57 -3.77 -20.29
CA GLU A 308 6.52 -4.77 -20.33
C GLU A 308 5.41 -4.45 -19.32
N LEU A 309 4.17 -4.36 -19.79
CA LEU A 309 2.99 -4.42 -18.93
C LEU A 309 2.72 -5.88 -18.59
N GLY A 310 3.60 -6.42 -17.73
CA GLY A 310 3.69 -7.85 -17.48
C GLY A 310 2.70 -8.33 -16.43
N LEU A 311 1.80 -9.25 -16.81
CA LEU A 311 0.90 -9.90 -15.86
C LEU A 311 1.66 -10.97 -15.07
N VAL A 312 1.74 -10.79 -13.76
CA VAL A 312 2.46 -11.69 -12.84
C VAL A 312 1.54 -12.25 -11.75
N HIS A 313 1.95 -13.38 -11.18
CA HIS A 313 1.18 -14.07 -10.15
C HIS A 313 2.08 -14.39 -8.96
N ARG A 314 1.62 -14.07 -7.75
CA ARG A 314 2.33 -14.36 -6.50
C ARG A 314 1.40 -15.00 -5.50
N HIS A 315 1.84 -16.08 -4.86
CA HIS A 315 1.10 -16.75 -3.82
C HIS A 315 1.16 -15.96 -2.51
N GLU A 316 0.33 -14.93 -2.42
CA GLU A 316 0.16 -14.16 -1.18
C GLU A 316 -0.70 -14.94 -0.19
N LEU A 317 -0.35 -14.87 1.11
CA LEU A 317 -1.13 -15.50 2.17
C LEU A 317 -2.54 -14.89 2.24
N ARG A 318 -3.56 -15.73 2.50
CA ARG A 318 -4.96 -15.28 2.53
C ARG A 318 -5.20 -14.10 3.49
N GLY A 319 -4.53 -14.08 4.65
CA GLY A 319 -4.67 -13.03 5.65
C GLY A 319 -4.03 -11.69 5.27
N ALA A 320 -3.16 -11.68 4.25
CA ALA A 320 -2.51 -10.47 3.76
C ALA A 320 -3.27 -9.77 2.62
N LEU A 321 -4.27 -10.44 2.03
CA LEU A 321 -5.02 -9.90 0.88
C LEU A 321 -5.86 -8.69 1.29
N HIS A 322 -5.80 -7.61 0.49
CA HIS A 322 -6.50 -6.37 0.79
C HIS A 322 -6.92 -5.60 -0.46
N GLY A 323 -8.15 -5.80 -0.95
CA GLY A 323 -8.69 -5.12 -2.13
C GLY A 323 -7.72 -5.18 -3.32
N LEU A 324 -7.43 -4.03 -3.93
CA LEU A 324 -6.40 -3.89 -4.98
C LEU A 324 -4.98 -3.67 -4.43
N PHE A 325 -4.82 -3.40 -3.14
CA PHE A 325 -3.50 -3.10 -2.56
C PHE A 325 -2.61 -4.33 -2.44
N ARG A 326 -3.20 -5.51 -2.18
CA ARG A 326 -2.48 -6.78 -2.11
C ARG A 326 -3.29 -7.90 -2.72
N VAL A 327 -2.85 -8.31 -3.89
CA VAL A 327 -3.52 -9.26 -4.77
C VAL A 327 -2.57 -10.38 -5.18
N ARG A 328 -3.11 -11.47 -5.74
CA ARG A 328 -2.33 -12.62 -6.24
C ARG A 328 -2.05 -12.57 -7.73
N CYS A 329 -2.73 -11.70 -8.45
CA CYS A 329 -2.55 -11.47 -9.87
C CYS A 329 -2.56 -9.96 -10.14
N PHE A 330 -1.51 -9.44 -10.75
CA PHE A 330 -1.37 -8.01 -11.02
C PHE A 330 -0.47 -7.74 -12.21
N THR A 331 -0.66 -6.59 -12.82
CA THR A 331 0.15 -6.11 -13.93
C THR A 331 1.22 -5.16 -13.41
N GLN A 332 2.50 -5.53 -13.60
CA GLN A 332 3.61 -4.60 -13.35
C GLN A 332 3.84 -3.71 -14.58
N ASP A 333 4.12 -2.45 -14.35
CA ASP A 333 4.64 -1.52 -15.35
C ASP A 333 6.18 -1.64 -15.42
N ASP A 334 6.61 -2.84 -15.68
CA ASP A 334 7.99 -3.26 -15.57
C ASP A 334 8.83 -2.78 -16.76
N ALA A 335 10.10 -2.50 -16.52
CA ALA A 335 11.06 -2.38 -17.59
C ALA A 335 12.46 -2.78 -17.15
N HIS A 336 13.21 -3.28 -18.15
CA HIS A 336 14.59 -3.72 -18.02
C HIS A 336 15.47 -2.90 -18.96
N ILE A 337 16.50 -2.26 -18.39
CA ILE A 337 17.44 -1.45 -19.16
C ILE A 337 18.76 -2.18 -19.18
N PHE A 338 19.19 -2.61 -20.37
CA PHE A 338 20.50 -3.20 -20.59
C PHE A 338 21.47 -2.12 -21.04
N MET A 339 22.61 -2.00 -20.37
CA MET A 339 23.50 -0.86 -20.54
C MET A 339 24.97 -1.21 -20.30
N ARG A 340 25.85 -0.32 -20.71
CA ARG A 340 27.28 -0.35 -20.39
C ARG A 340 27.50 0.29 -19.00
N ARG A 341 28.66 -0.03 -18.38
CA ARG A 341 28.99 0.44 -17.02
C ARG A 341 29.00 1.97 -16.91
N GLU A 342 29.53 2.67 -17.92
CA GLU A 342 29.58 4.13 -17.96
C GLU A 342 28.20 4.81 -18.11
N GLN A 343 27.16 4.08 -18.49
CA GLN A 343 25.80 4.59 -18.65
C GLN A 343 24.96 4.49 -17.37
N ILE A 344 25.44 3.83 -16.31
CA ILE A 344 24.67 3.57 -15.08
C ILE A 344 24.07 4.84 -14.51
N THR A 345 24.89 5.87 -14.29
CA THR A 345 24.45 7.11 -13.64
C THR A 345 23.38 7.83 -14.45
N ASP A 346 23.59 7.95 -15.76
CA ASP A 346 22.66 8.67 -16.65
C ASP A 346 21.32 7.93 -16.76
N GLU A 347 21.33 6.59 -16.82
CA GLU A 347 20.11 5.80 -16.89
C GLU A 347 19.34 5.86 -15.57
N ILE A 348 19.99 5.81 -14.40
CA ILE A 348 19.32 5.97 -13.11
C ILE A 348 18.69 7.37 -13.00
N ILE A 349 19.41 8.43 -13.40
CA ILE A 349 18.90 9.80 -13.45
C ILE A 349 17.66 9.89 -14.35
N GLY A 350 17.71 9.26 -15.53
CA GLY A 350 16.57 9.19 -16.46
C GLY A 350 15.35 8.54 -15.82
N VAL A 351 15.52 7.42 -15.14
CA VAL A 351 14.41 6.71 -14.46
C VAL A 351 13.87 7.51 -13.27
N VAL A 352 14.74 8.12 -12.46
CA VAL A 352 14.30 9.00 -11.35
C VAL A 352 13.44 10.15 -11.86
N ASN A 353 13.87 10.81 -12.94
CA ASN A 353 13.11 11.89 -13.57
C ASN A 353 11.75 11.42 -14.10
N LEU A 354 11.69 10.24 -14.73
CA LEU A 354 10.44 9.64 -15.20
C LEU A 354 9.48 9.35 -14.05
N ILE A 355 9.95 8.77 -12.94
CA ILE A 355 9.15 8.51 -11.74
C ILE A 355 8.65 9.83 -11.13
N ASN A 356 9.51 10.85 -11.05
CA ASN A 356 9.13 12.17 -10.54
C ASN A 356 8.04 12.83 -11.41
N GLU A 357 8.14 12.75 -12.75
CA GLU A 357 7.11 13.23 -13.67
C GLU A 357 5.77 12.55 -13.41
N VAL A 358 5.79 11.21 -13.27
CA VAL A 358 4.60 10.41 -13.00
C VAL A 358 3.94 10.85 -11.70
N TYR A 359 4.69 10.92 -10.59
CA TYR A 359 4.11 11.25 -9.30
C TYR A 359 3.62 12.69 -9.22
N THR A 360 4.34 13.63 -9.82
CA THR A 360 3.91 15.02 -9.94
C THR A 360 2.61 15.15 -10.72
N LYS A 361 2.44 14.37 -11.80
CA LYS A 361 1.21 14.36 -12.60
C LYS A 361 -0.05 14.00 -11.81
N PHE A 362 0.09 13.09 -10.85
CA PHE A 362 -1.01 12.68 -9.96
C PHE A 362 -1.10 13.50 -8.65
N GLY A 363 -0.18 14.44 -8.43
CA GLY A 363 -0.16 15.29 -7.23
C GLY A 363 0.37 14.58 -5.99
N PHE A 364 1.15 13.51 -6.13
CA PHE A 364 1.78 12.81 -5.02
C PHE A 364 3.07 13.50 -4.55
N LYS A 365 3.24 13.53 -3.22
CA LYS A 365 4.55 13.70 -2.61
C LYS A 365 5.19 12.34 -2.41
N TYR A 366 6.51 12.28 -2.38
CA TYR A 366 7.23 11.04 -2.12
C TYR A 366 8.53 11.29 -1.36
N PHE A 367 9.04 10.24 -0.72
CA PHE A 367 10.40 10.18 -0.18
C PHE A 367 11.11 8.93 -0.72
N ILE A 368 12.43 8.92 -0.59
CA ILE A 368 13.30 7.90 -1.19
C ILE A 368 14.00 7.12 -0.09
N GLU A 369 14.01 5.80 -0.24
CA GLU A 369 14.84 4.88 0.54
C GLU A 369 15.84 4.18 -0.36
N LEU A 370 17.09 4.08 0.10
CA LEU A 370 18.13 3.27 -0.50
C LEU A 370 18.28 1.99 0.33
N SER A 371 17.91 0.86 -0.24
CA SER A 371 17.97 -0.44 0.41
C SER A 371 19.27 -1.15 0.05
N THR A 372 20.01 -1.59 1.08
CA THR A 372 21.31 -2.21 0.93
C THR A 372 21.22 -3.74 0.95
N ARG A 373 22.36 -4.42 0.94
CA ARG A 373 22.49 -5.86 0.79
C ARG A 373 21.80 -6.66 1.90
N PRO A 374 20.89 -7.61 1.59
CA PRO A 374 20.35 -8.55 2.58
C PRO A 374 21.33 -9.70 2.89
N GLU A 375 21.08 -10.41 4.00
CA GLU A 375 21.89 -11.59 4.39
C GLU A 375 21.82 -12.69 3.32
N ASP A 376 20.64 -12.99 2.80
CA ASP A 376 20.42 -13.94 1.71
C ASP A 376 20.53 -13.22 0.35
N SER A 377 21.73 -13.19 -0.22
CA SER A 377 22.03 -12.46 -1.45
C SER A 377 23.06 -13.14 -2.32
N MET A 378 23.01 -12.86 -3.63
CA MET A 378 23.95 -13.32 -4.65
C MET A 378 25.02 -12.26 -4.92
N GLY A 379 26.14 -12.66 -5.51
CA GLY A 379 27.18 -11.77 -6.01
C GLY A 379 28.30 -11.46 -5.03
N SER A 380 29.38 -10.86 -5.56
CA SER A 380 30.56 -10.48 -4.79
C SER A 380 30.35 -9.17 -4.01
N ASP A 381 31.22 -8.92 -3.02
CA ASP A 381 31.20 -7.68 -2.25
C ASP A 381 31.51 -6.48 -3.15
N GLU A 382 32.43 -6.65 -4.13
CA GLU A 382 32.81 -5.63 -5.09
C GLU A 382 31.64 -5.23 -6.01
N ASP A 383 30.83 -6.20 -6.46
CA ASP A 383 29.65 -5.92 -7.28
C ASP A 383 28.59 -5.14 -6.48
N TRP A 384 28.36 -5.53 -5.21
CA TRP A 384 27.44 -4.85 -4.34
C TRP A 384 27.88 -3.42 -4.01
N GLU A 385 29.18 -3.21 -3.74
CA GLU A 385 29.73 -1.88 -3.50
C GLU A 385 29.61 -1.00 -4.75
N ALA A 386 29.97 -1.52 -5.90
CA ALA A 386 29.86 -0.80 -7.16
C ALA A 386 28.42 -0.42 -7.51
N ALA A 387 27.47 -1.33 -7.30
CA ALA A 387 26.05 -1.10 -7.52
C ALA A 387 25.50 -0.04 -6.57
N THR A 388 25.77 -0.18 -5.26
CA THR A 388 25.30 0.77 -4.24
C THR A 388 25.85 2.17 -4.49
N ASN A 389 27.14 2.29 -4.79
CA ASN A 389 27.77 3.57 -5.13
C ASN A 389 27.19 4.20 -6.41
N GLY A 390 26.82 3.39 -7.40
CA GLY A 390 26.13 3.87 -8.60
C GLY A 390 24.80 4.54 -8.29
N LEU A 391 23.97 3.93 -7.42
CA LEU A 391 22.70 4.49 -6.96
C LEU A 391 22.91 5.77 -6.15
N ILE A 392 23.85 5.77 -5.20
CA ILE A 392 24.19 6.93 -4.36
C ILE A 392 24.64 8.11 -5.22
N ASN A 393 25.52 7.87 -6.18
CA ASN A 393 26.04 8.93 -7.05
C ASN A 393 24.92 9.61 -7.84
N ALA A 394 23.99 8.85 -8.40
CA ALA A 394 22.86 9.40 -9.13
C ALA A 394 21.96 10.27 -8.23
N LEU A 395 21.64 9.82 -7.02
CA LEU A 395 20.84 10.57 -6.05
C LEU A 395 21.55 11.87 -5.62
N ASN A 396 22.86 11.82 -5.39
CA ASN A 396 23.66 12.98 -5.01
C ASN A 396 23.74 14.03 -6.15
N ILE A 397 23.90 13.59 -7.41
CA ILE A 397 23.89 14.49 -8.58
C ILE A 397 22.55 15.21 -8.71
N LEU A 398 21.44 14.51 -8.44
CA LEU A 398 20.11 15.08 -8.45
C LEU A 398 19.81 15.95 -7.22
N GLY A 399 20.67 15.93 -6.20
CA GLY A 399 20.45 16.67 -4.94
C GLY A 399 19.24 16.15 -4.14
N LEU A 400 18.88 14.87 -4.28
CA LEU A 400 17.74 14.28 -3.61
C LEU A 400 18.14 13.73 -2.24
N SER A 401 17.29 14.00 -1.23
CA SER A 401 17.43 13.42 0.10
C SER A 401 16.89 11.99 0.10
N TYR A 402 17.58 11.09 0.78
CA TYR A 402 17.17 9.70 0.95
C TYR A 402 17.54 9.17 2.34
N THR A 403 16.86 8.13 2.78
CA THR A 403 17.21 7.35 3.98
C THR A 403 17.80 6.01 3.56
N ILE A 404 18.67 5.45 4.40
CA ILE A 404 19.24 4.11 4.16
C ILE A 404 18.36 3.10 4.90
N ASN A 405 17.93 2.05 4.20
CA ASN A 405 17.23 0.90 4.74
C ASN A 405 18.16 -0.32 4.62
N GLU A 406 18.83 -0.65 5.72
CA GLU A 406 19.84 -1.69 5.74
C GLU A 406 19.22 -3.08 5.58
N GLY A 407 19.75 -3.89 4.67
CA GLY A 407 19.37 -5.29 4.49
C GLY A 407 18.06 -5.53 3.73
N ASP A 408 17.42 -4.50 3.17
CA ASP A 408 16.14 -4.64 2.44
C ASP A 408 16.32 -4.65 0.90
N GLY A 409 17.53 -4.79 0.40
CA GLY A 409 17.83 -4.93 -1.04
C GLY A 409 17.21 -6.19 -1.64
N ALA A 410 17.17 -6.28 -2.97
CA ALA A 410 16.84 -7.53 -3.64
C ALA A 410 17.98 -8.55 -3.47
N PHE A 411 17.70 -9.85 -3.59
CA PHE A 411 18.74 -10.87 -3.46
C PHE A 411 19.87 -10.75 -4.52
N TYR A 412 19.61 -10.01 -5.60
CA TYR A 412 20.54 -9.80 -6.73
C TYR A 412 21.14 -8.39 -6.83
N GLY A 413 20.68 -7.42 -6.02
CA GLY A 413 21.23 -6.06 -6.05
C GLY A 413 20.53 -5.05 -5.14
N PRO A 414 21.19 -3.90 -4.87
CA PRO A 414 20.62 -2.81 -4.11
C PRO A 414 19.50 -2.11 -4.87
N LYS A 415 18.64 -1.42 -4.16
CA LYS A 415 17.50 -0.73 -4.76
C LYS A 415 17.24 0.66 -4.20
N ILE A 416 16.67 1.52 -5.03
CA ILE A 416 16.04 2.77 -4.64
C ILE A 416 14.53 2.53 -4.64
N ASP A 417 13.87 2.73 -3.50
CA ASP A 417 12.44 2.64 -3.34
C ASP A 417 11.82 4.03 -3.19
N PHE A 418 10.74 4.27 -3.93
CA PHE A 418 9.97 5.49 -3.88
C PHE A 418 8.69 5.24 -3.11
N HIS A 419 8.58 5.89 -1.96
CA HIS A 419 7.40 5.84 -1.08
C HIS A 419 6.54 7.05 -1.32
N LEU A 420 5.47 6.90 -2.08
CA LEU A 420 4.53 7.98 -2.31
C LEU A 420 3.59 8.16 -1.12
N GLN A 421 3.25 9.42 -0.84
CA GLN A 421 2.31 9.80 0.20
C GLN A 421 0.97 10.20 -0.42
N ASP A 422 -0.09 9.54 0.01
CA ASP A 422 -1.44 9.86 -0.43
C ASP A 422 -2.05 11.07 0.30
N SER A 423 -3.25 11.47 -0.10
CA SER A 423 -3.96 12.62 0.50
C SER A 423 -4.35 12.45 1.97
N LEU A 424 -4.20 11.24 2.52
CA LEU A 424 -4.42 10.92 3.93
C LEU A 424 -3.12 10.81 4.72
N GLY A 425 -1.98 11.08 4.08
CA GLY A 425 -0.65 10.98 4.68
C GLY A 425 -0.11 9.55 4.82
N ARG A 426 -0.79 8.52 4.26
CA ARG A 426 -0.29 7.15 4.25
C ARG A 426 0.76 6.97 3.17
N THR A 427 1.73 6.12 3.42
CA THR A 427 2.85 5.87 2.52
C THR A 427 2.69 4.54 1.78
N TRP A 428 3.08 4.53 0.50
CA TRP A 428 2.95 3.39 -0.39
C TRP A 428 4.21 3.23 -1.22
N GLN A 429 4.94 2.15 -1.04
CA GLN A 429 6.04 1.78 -1.94
C GLN A 429 5.46 1.42 -3.32
N CYS A 430 5.83 2.18 -4.35
CA CYS A 430 5.37 1.98 -5.73
C CYS A 430 6.54 1.91 -6.70
N GLY A 431 7.25 3.03 -6.94
CA GLY A 431 8.41 3.06 -7.80
C GLY A 431 9.59 2.36 -7.17
N THR A 432 10.34 1.64 -7.99
CA THR A 432 11.58 0.98 -7.56
C THR A 432 12.58 0.97 -8.70
N ILE A 433 13.86 1.17 -8.39
CA ILE A 433 15.00 1.03 -9.30
C ILE A 433 15.97 0.05 -8.65
N GLN A 434 16.29 -1.03 -9.34
CA GLN A 434 17.23 -2.08 -8.86
C GLN A 434 18.34 -2.23 -9.86
N LEU A 435 19.58 -2.16 -9.40
CA LEU A 435 20.76 -2.35 -10.24
C LEU A 435 21.28 -3.79 -10.08
N ASP A 436 21.37 -4.51 -11.19
CA ASP A 436 21.64 -5.94 -11.22
C ASP A 436 22.85 -6.28 -12.11
N PHE A 437 23.86 -6.89 -11.49
CA PHE A 437 25.05 -7.46 -12.16
C PHE A 437 24.94 -8.98 -12.31
N GLN A 438 24.03 -9.63 -11.59
CA GLN A 438 23.98 -11.08 -11.44
C GLN A 438 23.19 -11.76 -12.58
N MET A 439 22.03 -11.22 -12.94
CA MET A 439 21.23 -11.82 -14.00
C MET A 439 21.93 -11.82 -15.36
N PRO A 440 22.61 -10.72 -15.79
CA PRO A 440 23.45 -10.76 -16.97
C PRO A 440 24.55 -11.81 -16.90
N LEU A 441 25.12 -12.07 -15.73
CA LEU A 441 26.13 -13.13 -15.51
C LEU A 441 25.52 -14.52 -15.66
N ASN A 442 24.44 -14.81 -14.94
CA ASN A 442 23.79 -16.11 -14.90
C ASN A 442 23.26 -16.56 -16.26
N PHE A 443 22.79 -15.62 -17.07
CA PHE A 443 22.27 -15.88 -18.41
C PHE A 443 23.36 -15.78 -19.49
N ASN A 444 24.60 -15.47 -19.10
CA ASN A 444 25.72 -15.24 -20.03
C ASN A 444 25.34 -14.25 -21.14
N LEU A 445 24.85 -13.07 -20.76
CA LEU A 445 24.54 -12.01 -21.71
C LEU A 445 25.81 -11.32 -22.19
N GLU A 446 25.84 -10.97 -23.47
CA GLU A 446 27.00 -10.36 -24.13
C GLU A 446 26.55 -9.24 -25.06
N TYR A 447 27.43 -8.24 -25.24
CA TYR A 447 27.42 -7.30 -26.37
C TYR A 447 28.85 -7.15 -26.91
N LYS A 448 28.99 -6.66 -28.15
CA LYS A 448 30.29 -6.34 -28.73
C LYS A 448 30.60 -4.87 -28.51
N ASP A 449 31.78 -4.59 -27.95
CA ASP A 449 32.31 -3.24 -27.80
C ASP A 449 32.87 -2.66 -29.10
N GLU A 450 33.50 -1.48 -29.04
CA GLU A 450 34.10 -0.80 -30.18
C GLU A 450 35.31 -1.54 -30.79
N ASN A 451 35.88 -2.49 -30.05
CA ASN A 451 37.00 -3.33 -30.49
C ASN A 451 36.55 -4.71 -30.99
N ASP A 452 35.23 -4.93 -31.13
CA ASP A 452 34.61 -6.23 -31.46
C ASP A 452 34.83 -7.29 -30.36
N GLU A 453 35.21 -6.87 -29.15
CA GLU A 453 35.38 -7.75 -28.00
C GLU A 453 34.03 -7.93 -27.26
N LYS A 454 33.83 -9.14 -26.71
CA LYS A 454 32.64 -9.47 -25.96
C LYS A 454 32.69 -8.87 -24.56
N GLN A 455 31.69 -8.11 -24.24
CA GLN A 455 31.50 -7.47 -22.94
C GLN A 455 30.16 -7.90 -22.34
N ARG A 456 30.03 -7.82 -21.00
CA ARG A 456 28.79 -8.11 -20.28
C ARG A 456 28.01 -6.83 -19.98
N PRO A 457 26.72 -6.76 -20.37
CA PRO A 457 25.89 -5.62 -19.99
C PRO A 457 25.59 -5.65 -18.49
N ILE A 458 25.19 -4.49 -17.96
CA ILE A 458 24.59 -4.32 -16.64
C ILE A 458 23.11 -4.09 -16.86
N MET A 459 22.29 -4.45 -15.88
CA MET A 459 20.84 -4.39 -16.00
C MET A 459 20.23 -3.53 -14.89
N ILE A 460 19.26 -2.68 -15.24
CA ILE A 460 18.36 -2.04 -14.31
C ILE A 460 16.99 -2.70 -14.43
N HIS A 461 16.38 -3.07 -13.31
CA HIS A 461 14.96 -3.37 -13.18
C HIS A 461 14.27 -2.15 -12.63
N ARG A 462 13.14 -1.73 -13.21
CA ARG A 462 12.42 -0.59 -12.67
C ARG A 462 10.93 -0.65 -12.92
N VAL A 463 10.18 -0.07 -11.99
CA VAL A 463 8.75 0.19 -12.09
C VAL A 463 8.48 1.64 -11.67
N CYS A 464 7.47 2.29 -12.26
CA CYS A 464 7.00 3.62 -11.86
C CYS A 464 5.74 3.52 -10.99
N PHE A 465 4.72 2.79 -11.45
CA PHE A 465 3.49 2.53 -10.69
C PHE A 465 3.64 1.37 -9.72
N GLY A 466 4.53 0.43 -10.01
CA GLY A 466 4.71 -0.84 -9.34
C GLY A 466 3.69 -1.88 -9.81
N SER A 467 2.49 -1.85 -9.29
CA SER A 467 1.33 -2.63 -9.74
C SER A 467 0.23 -1.70 -10.21
N ILE A 468 -0.27 -1.89 -11.42
CA ILE A 468 -1.39 -1.11 -11.97
C ILE A 468 -2.62 -1.22 -11.05
N GLU A 469 -2.90 -2.41 -10.52
CA GLU A 469 -4.00 -2.67 -9.60
C GLU A 469 -3.85 -1.88 -8.31
N ARG A 470 -2.68 -1.96 -7.66
CA ARG A 470 -2.37 -1.19 -6.43
C ARG A 470 -2.44 0.31 -6.70
N PHE A 471 -1.89 0.77 -7.81
CA PHE A 471 -1.88 2.19 -8.16
C PHE A 471 -3.29 2.73 -8.43
N ILE A 472 -4.16 1.95 -9.10
CA ILE A 472 -5.60 2.28 -9.24
C ILE A 472 -6.28 2.36 -7.88
N GLY A 473 -5.99 1.44 -6.97
CA GLY A 473 -6.50 1.49 -5.59
C GLY A 473 -6.08 2.79 -4.88
N ILE A 474 -4.79 3.14 -4.95
CA ILE A 474 -4.23 4.37 -4.38
C ILE A 474 -4.88 5.61 -4.99
N LEU A 475 -4.98 5.69 -6.32
CA LEU A 475 -5.63 6.80 -7.02
C LEU A 475 -7.11 6.93 -6.63
N THR A 476 -7.82 5.80 -6.48
CA THR A 476 -9.23 5.80 -6.08
C THR A 476 -9.42 6.43 -4.70
N GLU A 477 -8.55 6.12 -3.74
CA GLU A 477 -8.59 6.70 -2.39
C GLU A 477 -8.06 8.13 -2.37
N HIS A 478 -6.97 8.42 -3.11
CA HIS A 478 -6.38 9.75 -3.21
C HIS A 478 -7.38 10.78 -3.73
N TYR A 479 -8.05 10.47 -4.83
CA TYR A 479 -9.08 11.32 -5.42
C TYR A 479 -10.48 11.13 -4.80
N ALA A 480 -10.65 10.23 -3.82
CA ALA A 480 -11.96 9.81 -3.33
C ALA A 480 -12.94 9.43 -4.47
N GLY A 481 -12.42 8.82 -5.53
CA GLY A 481 -13.13 8.47 -6.76
C GLY A 481 -13.45 9.64 -7.68
N LYS A 482 -13.13 10.88 -7.30
CA LYS A 482 -13.33 12.09 -8.12
C LYS A 482 -12.16 12.26 -9.10
N PHE A 483 -11.95 11.27 -9.95
CA PHE A 483 -10.87 11.29 -10.92
C PHE A 483 -10.90 12.57 -11.80
N PRO A 484 -9.73 13.08 -12.22
CA PRO A 484 -9.63 14.12 -13.25
C PRO A 484 -10.25 13.59 -14.57
N VAL A 485 -10.63 14.51 -15.45
CA VAL A 485 -11.40 14.18 -16.65
C VAL A 485 -10.75 13.08 -17.49
N TRP A 486 -9.45 13.17 -17.71
CA TRP A 486 -8.73 12.23 -18.54
C TRP A 486 -8.68 10.79 -17.99
N LEU A 487 -8.82 10.62 -16.66
CA LEU A 487 -8.89 9.30 -15.99
C LEU A 487 -10.33 8.82 -15.77
N ALA A 488 -11.30 9.72 -15.69
CA ALA A 488 -12.67 9.38 -15.32
C ALA A 488 -13.26 8.28 -16.23
N PRO A 489 -13.80 7.19 -15.67
CA PRO A 489 -14.44 6.11 -16.46
C PRO A 489 -15.61 6.60 -17.33
N ILE A 490 -16.35 7.58 -16.81
CA ILE A 490 -17.40 8.32 -17.48
C ILE A 490 -17.02 9.79 -17.34
N GLN A 491 -16.70 10.45 -18.45
CA GLN A 491 -16.29 11.86 -18.49
C GLN A 491 -17.47 12.81 -18.51
N ALA A 492 -18.53 12.40 -19.21
CA ALA A 492 -19.77 13.15 -19.34
C ALA A 492 -20.98 12.23 -19.25
N LYS A 493 -22.02 12.66 -18.54
CA LYS A 493 -23.28 11.94 -18.44
C LYS A 493 -24.43 12.83 -18.91
N VAL A 494 -25.15 12.39 -19.92
CA VAL A 494 -26.34 13.07 -20.44
C VAL A 494 -27.52 12.71 -19.54
N LEU A 495 -28.19 13.73 -18.99
CA LEU A 495 -29.31 13.59 -18.07
C LEU A 495 -30.55 14.27 -18.69
N LEU A 496 -31.64 13.52 -18.80
CA LEU A 496 -32.89 14.04 -19.39
C LEU A 496 -33.81 14.61 -18.30
N VAL A 497 -34.29 15.83 -18.51
CA VAL A 497 -35.29 16.44 -17.62
C VAL A 497 -36.65 15.73 -17.75
N SER A 498 -36.92 15.20 -18.96
CA SER A 498 -38.13 14.43 -19.27
C SER A 498 -37.86 13.52 -20.47
N GLU A 499 -38.60 12.43 -20.58
CA GLU A 499 -38.56 11.50 -21.71
C GLU A 499 -38.84 12.18 -23.06
N LYS A 500 -39.57 13.32 -23.07
CA LYS A 500 -39.82 14.13 -24.27
C LYS A 500 -38.54 14.59 -24.97
N PHE A 501 -37.43 14.68 -24.29
CA PHE A 501 -36.15 15.15 -24.80
C PHE A 501 -35.20 13.99 -25.18
N LYS A 502 -35.69 12.75 -25.21
CA LYS A 502 -34.91 11.55 -25.46
C LYS A 502 -34.24 11.55 -26.83
N GLU A 503 -34.93 12.04 -27.86
CA GLU A 503 -34.36 12.11 -29.20
C GLU A 503 -33.15 13.05 -29.26
N TYR A 504 -33.25 14.24 -28.68
CA TYR A 504 -32.14 15.17 -28.61
C TYR A 504 -31.02 14.67 -27.69
N GLY A 505 -31.36 14.09 -26.55
CA GLY A 505 -30.37 13.47 -25.66
C GLY A 505 -29.58 12.34 -26.33
N ASN A 506 -30.24 11.52 -27.14
CA ASN A 506 -29.57 10.50 -27.96
C ASN A 506 -28.63 11.13 -29.01
N LYS A 507 -29.07 12.21 -29.69
CA LYS A 507 -28.22 12.97 -30.63
C LYS A 507 -26.94 13.44 -29.92
N VAL A 508 -27.06 14.07 -28.76
CA VAL A 508 -25.94 14.52 -27.95
C VAL A 508 -25.02 13.35 -27.54
N TYR A 509 -25.59 12.26 -27.06
CA TYR A 509 -24.84 11.06 -26.64
C TYR A 509 -24.05 10.45 -27.81
N GLU A 510 -24.66 10.28 -28.99
CA GLU A 510 -23.98 9.72 -30.15
C GLU A 510 -22.87 10.63 -30.71
N GLU A 511 -23.04 11.96 -30.66
CA GLU A 511 -21.96 12.89 -31.02
C GLU A 511 -20.77 12.83 -30.04
N LEU A 512 -21.01 12.70 -28.72
CA LEU A 512 -19.97 12.48 -27.75
C LEU A 512 -19.20 11.16 -27.99
N LYS A 513 -19.93 10.09 -28.36
CA LYS A 513 -19.31 8.79 -28.72
C LYS A 513 -18.45 8.90 -29.99
N LYS A 514 -18.95 9.58 -31.04
CA LYS A 514 -18.16 9.83 -32.26
C LYS A 514 -16.88 10.62 -31.96
N ALA A 515 -16.96 11.55 -31.00
CA ALA A 515 -15.80 12.31 -30.52
C ALA A 515 -14.85 11.49 -29.62
N LYS A 516 -15.14 10.19 -29.38
CA LYS A 516 -14.40 9.27 -28.50
C LYS A 516 -14.38 9.71 -27.02
N ILE A 517 -15.38 10.46 -26.58
CA ILE A 517 -15.57 10.82 -25.18
C ILE A 517 -16.24 9.65 -24.45
N ARG A 518 -15.71 9.26 -23.30
CA ARG A 518 -16.31 8.23 -22.43
C ARG A 518 -17.58 8.81 -21.79
N CYS A 519 -18.73 8.56 -22.37
CA CYS A 519 -19.99 9.12 -21.94
C CYS A 519 -21.03 8.04 -21.61
N ALA A 520 -22.08 8.46 -20.91
CA ALA A 520 -23.27 7.66 -20.62
C ALA A 520 -24.52 8.51 -20.80
N LEU A 521 -25.64 7.85 -21.13
CA LEU A 521 -26.97 8.46 -21.16
C LEU A 521 -27.80 7.87 -20.03
N ASP A 522 -28.44 8.74 -19.26
CA ASP A 522 -29.41 8.34 -18.23
C ASP A 522 -30.80 8.74 -18.69
N ASP A 523 -31.52 7.76 -19.23
CA ASP A 523 -32.88 7.92 -19.74
C ASP A 523 -33.96 7.37 -18.80
N ARG A 524 -33.60 7.13 -17.55
CA ARG A 524 -34.56 6.70 -16.50
C ARG A 524 -35.59 7.79 -16.24
N ASN A 525 -36.84 7.37 -16.06
CA ASN A 525 -37.92 8.29 -15.72
C ASN A 525 -37.88 8.69 -14.24
N GLU A 526 -36.88 9.49 -13.89
CA GLU A 526 -36.61 9.96 -12.53
C GLU A 526 -36.51 11.50 -12.49
N LYS A 527 -36.67 12.09 -11.30
CA LYS A 527 -36.48 13.53 -11.14
C LYS A 527 -35.03 13.92 -11.47
N VAL A 528 -34.84 14.95 -12.30
CA VAL A 528 -33.50 15.41 -12.70
C VAL A 528 -32.56 15.68 -11.53
N GLY A 529 -33.08 16.21 -10.41
CA GLY A 529 -32.28 16.42 -9.18
C GLY A 529 -31.75 15.13 -8.58
N TYR A 530 -32.49 14.02 -8.67
CA TYR A 530 -32.04 12.69 -8.26
C TYR A 530 -30.94 12.18 -9.20
N LEU A 531 -31.15 12.31 -10.53
CA LEU A 531 -30.16 11.89 -11.53
C LEU A 531 -28.84 12.67 -11.36
N ILE A 532 -28.90 13.99 -11.13
CA ILE A 532 -27.73 14.82 -10.87
C ILE A 532 -27.01 14.33 -9.60
N ARG A 533 -27.74 14.10 -8.51
CA ARG A 533 -27.12 13.61 -7.26
C ARG A 533 -26.46 12.25 -7.45
N GLN A 534 -27.11 11.33 -8.18
CA GLN A 534 -26.57 10.01 -8.46
C GLN A 534 -25.27 10.12 -9.29
N ALA A 535 -25.26 10.90 -10.35
CA ALA A 535 -24.10 11.12 -11.20
C ALA A 535 -22.95 11.84 -10.46
N GLN A 536 -23.29 12.87 -9.66
CA GLN A 536 -22.29 13.70 -8.97
C GLN A 536 -21.68 13.01 -7.74
N VAL A 537 -22.48 12.32 -6.92
CA VAL A 537 -22.08 11.81 -5.59
C VAL A 537 -21.66 10.35 -5.66
N VAL A 538 -22.41 9.49 -6.36
CA VAL A 538 -22.18 8.05 -6.39
C VAL A 538 -21.24 7.67 -7.55
N GLU A 539 -21.57 8.12 -8.75
CA GLU A 539 -20.79 7.80 -9.96
C GLU A 539 -19.60 8.75 -10.16
N ARG A 540 -19.60 9.90 -9.47
CA ARG A 540 -18.53 10.92 -9.44
C ARG A 540 -18.12 11.41 -10.83
N VAL A 541 -19.11 11.55 -11.73
CA VAL A 541 -18.91 11.98 -13.11
C VAL A 541 -18.47 13.44 -13.16
N PRO A 542 -17.39 13.80 -13.86
CA PRO A 542 -16.90 15.19 -13.96
C PRO A 542 -17.92 16.18 -14.51
N TYR A 543 -18.64 15.80 -15.58
CA TYR A 543 -19.61 16.67 -16.24
C TYR A 543 -20.97 15.99 -16.44
N MET A 544 -22.03 16.68 -16.03
CA MET A 544 -23.42 16.28 -16.26
C MET A 544 -24.04 17.24 -17.27
N LEU A 545 -24.50 16.71 -18.42
CA LEU A 545 -25.16 17.44 -19.46
C LEU A 545 -26.67 17.32 -19.26
N VAL A 546 -27.27 18.35 -18.68
CA VAL A 546 -28.70 18.40 -18.41
C VAL A 546 -29.41 18.87 -19.69
N ILE A 547 -30.35 18.06 -20.19
CA ILE A 547 -31.08 18.29 -21.42
C ILE A 547 -32.56 18.52 -21.11
N GLY A 548 -33.03 19.71 -21.40
CA GLY A 548 -34.42 20.13 -21.31
C GLY A 548 -34.89 20.82 -22.60
N GLN A 549 -36.00 21.51 -22.51
CA GLN A 549 -36.61 22.18 -23.68
C GLN A 549 -35.71 23.28 -24.26
N ARG A 550 -35.08 24.08 -23.40
CA ARG A 550 -34.21 25.20 -23.85
C ARG A 550 -32.96 24.69 -24.58
N GLU A 551 -32.35 23.61 -24.07
CA GLU A 551 -31.18 23.00 -24.69
C GLU A 551 -31.52 22.42 -26.05
N MET A 552 -32.67 21.76 -26.17
CA MET A 552 -33.15 21.22 -27.46
C MET A 552 -33.46 22.32 -28.49
N GLU A 553 -34.16 23.39 -28.06
CA GLU A 553 -34.53 24.51 -28.95
C GLU A 553 -33.32 25.29 -29.45
N ASN A 554 -32.26 25.43 -28.61
CA ASN A 554 -31.06 26.20 -28.93
C ASN A 554 -29.90 25.31 -29.46
N GLU A 555 -30.12 24.02 -29.69
CA GLU A 555 -29.08 23.04 -30.03
C GLU A 555 -27.84 23.11 -29.09
N ALA A 556 -28.09 23.32 -27.79
CA ALA A 556 -27.08 23.52 -26.75
C ALA A 556 -27.12 22.42 -25.70
N VAL A 557 -26.17 22.47 -24.75
CA VAL A 557 -26.11 21.61 -23.58
C VAL A 557 -25.89 22.46 -22.33
N SER A 558 -26.61 22.17 -21.22
CA SER A 558 -26.34 22.75 -19.92
C SER A 558 -25.38 21.86 -19.16
N VAL A 559 -24.13 22.26 -19.10
CA VAL A 559 -23.02 21.49 -18.51
C VAL A 559 -22.85 21.85 -17.05
N ARG A 560 -23.15 20.90 -16.17
CA ARG A 560 -22.90 21.03 -14.72
C ARG A 560 -21.57 20.36 -14.36
N CYS A 561 -20.68 21.13 -13.75
CA CYS A 561 -19.41 20.61 -13.23
C CYS A 561 -19.61 19.93 -11.87
N ARG A 562 -19.01 18.74 -11.69
CA ARG A 562 -19.02 17.97 -10.42
C ARG A 562 -18.44 18.75 -9.27
N ASP A 563 -17.29 19.39 -9.50
CA ASP A 563 -16.44 19.92 -8.43
C ASP A 563 -16.89 21.31 -7.97
N THR A 564 -17.32 22.18 -8.87
CA THR A 564 -17.82 23.52 -8.53
C THR A 564 -19.33 23.55 -8.31
N GLY A 565 -20.08 22.60 -8.87
CA GLY A 565 -21.54 22.61 -8.89
C GLY A 565 -22.14 23.67 -9.81
N GLU A 566 -21.32 24.44 -10.52
CA GLU A 566 -21.76 25.45 -11.48
C GLU A 566 -22.30 24.81 -12.76
N THR A 567 -23.27 25.51 -13.38
CA THR A 567 -23.86 25.08 -14.65
C THR A 567 -23.66 26.16 -15.68
N THR A 568 -23.05 25.81 -16.81
CA THR A 568 -22.82 26.70 -17.95
C THR A 568 -23.50 26.14 -19.20
N THR A 569 -24.22 26.97 -19.93
CA THR A 569 -24.82 26.58 -21.21
C THR A 569 -23.84 26.91 -22.34
N MET A 570 -23.59 25.94 -23.22
CA MET A 570 -22.69 26.06 -24.37
C MET A 570 -23.17 25.19 -25.52
N SER A 571 -22.61 25.36 -26.71
CA SER A 571 -22.87 24.44 -27.82
C SER A 571 -22.23 23.07 -27.55
N LEU A 572 -22.76 22.02 -28.16
CA LEU A 572 -22.19 20.68 -28.05
C LEU A 572 -20.74 20.64 -28.55
N GLN A 573 -20.41 21.38 -29.60
CA GLN A 573 -19.06 21.44 -30.16
C GLN A 573 -18.06 22.07 -29.16
N GLU A 574 -18.41 23.18 -28.53
CA GLU A 574 -17.58 23.82 -27.51
C GLU A 574 -17.30 22.86 -26.35
N PHE A 575 -18.29 22.09 -25.91
CA PHE A 575 -18.11 21.08 -24.88
C PHE A 575 -17.17 19.94 -25.33
N VAL A 576 -17.34 19.43 -26.55
CA VAL A 576 -16.46 18.41 -27.14
C VAL A 576 -15.01 18.90 -27.20
N ASP A 577 -14.79 20.14 -27.66
CA ASP A 577 -13.45 20.72 -27.74
C ASP A 577 -12.82 20.92 -26.37
N LYS A 578 -13.62 21.33 -25.37
CA LYS A 578 -13.21 21.42 -23.98
C LYS A 578 -12.71 20.07 -23.45
N ILE A 579 -13.50 19.00 -23.56
CA ILE A 579 -13.13 17.66 -23.08
C ILE A 579 -11.89 17.12 -23.81
N LYS A 580 -11.80 17.33 -25.12
CA LYS A 580 -10.62 16.91 -25.89
C LYS A 580 -9.36 17.62 -25.42
N LYS A 581 -9.46 18.91 -25.11
CA LYS A 581 -8.34 19.67 -24.55
C LYS A 581 -7.94 19.14 -23.17
N GLU A 582 -8.89 18.94 -22.26
CA GLU A 582 -8.63 18.40 -20.93
C GLU A 582 -8.00 16.98 -20.99
N ASN A 583 -8.43 16.15 -21.93
CA ASN A 583 -7.83 14.84 -22.20
C ASN A 583 -6.38 14.96 -22.72
N SER A 584 -6.12 15.89 -23.64
CA SER A 584 -4.79 16.15 -24.21
C SER A 584 -3.82 16.68 -23.14
N ASP A 585 -4.30 17.63 -22.34
CA ASP A 585 -3.51 18.27 -21.28
C ASP A 585 -3.42 17.37 -20.03
N ARG A 586 -4.23 16.30 -19.99
CA ARG A 586 -4.36 15.35 -18.85
C ARG A 586 -4.68 16.05 -17.51
N VAL A 587 -5.72 16.86 -17.53
CA VAL A 587 -6.24 17.60 -16.37
C VAL A 587 -7.63 17.16 -15.99
#